data_21bcd616a738f7eeef2e51e9e0a9597e
#
_entry.id   21bcd616a738f7eeef2e51e9e0a9597e
#
_cell.length_a   1.000
_cell.length_b   1.000
_cell.length_c   1.000
_cell.angle_alpha   90.00
_cell.angle_beta   90.00
_cell.angle_gamma   90.00
#
_symmetry.space_group_name_H-M   'P 1'
#
loop_
_entity.id
_entity.type
_entity.pdbx_description
1 polymer ?
#
loop_
_entity_poly.entity_id
_entity_poly.type
_entity_poly.pdbx_seq_one_letter_code
_entity_poly.pdbx_strand_id
1 'polypeptide(L)'
;MDDCQTFYEASIILIPKSDKDRTKKENFRPISLMNIDSKILNKILANSIQQNVKKTIHHDQVGFILVMQGWYNIHKSINVIYHINKMKDKNHIIVIDVGKAFDMVQHPFIVKTVGKVGIVRAFINIIKAIYKRPTANILLNGQILELSH
;
A
#
# COMPACT_ATOMS: atom_id res chain seq x y z
N MET A 1 3.89 24.19 -22.28
CA MET A 1 4.67 23.00 -21.83
C MET A 1 4.47 22.73 -20.33
N ASP A 2 3.31 23.11 -19.82
CA ASP A 2 3.01 23.11 -18.36
C ASP A 2 2.09 21.96 -17.89
N ASP A 3 1.71 21.04 -18.80
CA ASP A 3 0.73 19.98 -18.49
C ASP A 3 1.29 18.79 -17.69
N CYS A 4 2.59 18.75 -17.42
CA CYS A 4 3.20 17.62 -16.73
C CYS A 4 3.17 17.73 -15.19
N GLN A 5 2.93 18.91 -14.64
CA GLN A 5 2.90 19.12 -13.18
C GLN A 5 1.64 18.53 -12.53
N THR A 6 0.49 18.67 -13.16
CA THR A 6 -0.79 18.17 -12.66
C THR A 6 -0.89 16.65 -12.62
N PHE A 7 -0.07 15.95 -13.39
CA PHE A 7 -0.07 14.48 -13.43
C PHE A 7 0.38 13.85 -12.11
N TYR A 8 1.32 14.46 -11.40
CA TYR A 8 1.87 13.94 -10.14
C TYR A 8 1.25 14.58 -8.89
N GLU A 9 0.29 15.47 -9.09
CA GLU A 9 -0.40 16.17 -8.02
C GLU A 9 -1.55 15.33 -7.46
N ALA A 10 -1.64 15.24 -6.14
CA ALA A 10 -2.73 14.58 -5.45
C ALA A 10 -3.40 15.54 -4.46
N SER A 11 -4.71 15.42 -4.27
CA SER A 11 -5.43 16.10 -3.21
C SER A 11 -5.73 15.13 -2.08
N ILE A 12 -5.40 15.48 -0.85
CA ILE A 12 -5.65 14.68 0.34
C ILE A 12 -6.85 15.25 1.08
N ILE A 13 -7.88 14.43 1.25
CA ILE A 13 -9.07 14.74 2.05
C ILE A 13 -9.03 13.93 3.34
N LEU A 14 -9.38 14.57 4.46
CA LEU A 14 -9.48 13.91 5.75
C LEU A 14 -10.93 13.49 6.01
N ILE A 15 -11.16 12.19 6.11
CA ILE A 15 -12.49 11.62 6.45
C ILE A 15 -12.47 11.11 7.89
N PRO A 16 -13.43 11.55 8.74
CA PRO A 16 -13.52 11.04 10.09
C PRO A 16 -13.90 9.55 10.11
N LYS A 17 -13.32 8.79 11.02
CA LYS A 17 -13.71 7.41 11.29
C LYS A 17 -15.10 7.40 11.95
N SER A 18 -15.96 6.45 11.56
CA SER A 18 -17.27 6.27 12.18
C SER A 18 -17.12 6.09 13.70
N ASP A 19 -18.02 6.72 14.45
CA ASP A 19 -18.15 6.59 15.90
C ASP A 19 -16.89 6.96 16.71
N LYS A 20 -16.01 7.78 16.14
CA LYS A 20 -14.81 8.29 16.81
C LYS A 20 -14.90 9.81 17.04
N ASP A 21 -14.26 10.24 18.11
CA ASP A 21 -14.13 11.66 18.47
C ASP A 21 -13.39 12.43 17.37
N ARG A 22 -14.06 13.42 16.76
CA ARG A 22 -13.53 14.23 15.66
C ARG A 22 -12.52 15.29 16.10
N THR A 23 -12.30 15.46 17.38
CA THR A 23 -11.29 16.40 17.90
C THR A 23 -9.87 15.85 17.79
N LYS A 24 -9.74 14.52 17.67
CA LYS A 24 -8.43 13.85 17.63
C LYS A 24 -8.02 13.54 16.19
N LYS A 25 -6.83 14.02 15.76
CA LYS A 25 -6.28 13.81 14.42
C LYS A 25 -6.13 12.33 14.02
N GLU A 26 -5.87 11.44 14.96
CA GLU A 26 -5.75 9.98 14.77
C GLU A 26 -7.07 9.31 14.36
N ASN A 27 -8.18 10.00 14.56
CA ASN A 27 -9.51 9.52 14.21
C ASN A 27 -9.94 9.90 12.79
N PHE A 28 -9.04 10.46 12.00
CA PHE A 28 -9.26 10.72 10.58
C PHE A 28 -8.51 9.71 9.71
N ARG A 29 -9.07 9.47 8.52
CA ARG A 29 -8.43 8.70 7.45
C ARG A 29 -8.07 9.66 6.32
N PRO A 30 -6.78 9.81 5.98
CA PRO A 30 -6.42 10.54 4.78
C PRO A 30 -6.81 9.71 3.56
N ILE A 31 -7.51 10.34 2.62
CA ILE A 31 -7.85 9.76 1.32
C ILE A 31 -7.20 10.60 0.25
N SER A 32 -6.40 9.98 -0.57
CA SER A 32 -5.71 10.61 -1.69
C SER A 32 -6.55 10.56 -2.95
N LEU A 33 -6.85 11.71 -3.51
CA LEU A 33 -7.53 11.86 -4.80
C LEU A 33 -6.47 12.21 -5.84
N MET A 34 -6.22 11.30 -6.74
CA MET A 34 -5.26 11.47 -7.84
C MET A 34 -5.99 11.80 -9.13
N ASN A 35 -5.29 12.42 -10.07
CA ASN A 35 -5.75 12.61 -11.45
C ASN A 35 -6.14 11.26 -12.08
N ILE A 36 -7.13 11.30 -12.97
CA ILE A 36 -7.66 10.11 -13.67
C ILE A 36 -6.56 9.44 -14.50
N ASP A 37 -5.74 10.21 -15.20
CA ASP A 37 -4.65 9.69 -16.03
C ASP A 37 -3.61 8.94 -15.20
N SER A 38 -3.26 9.49 -14.02
CA SER A 38 -2.39 8.81 -13.05
C SER A 38 -2.98 7.52 -12.54
N LYS A 39 -4.28 7.48 -12.28
CA LYS A 39 -5.00 6.26 -11.85
C LYS A 39 -4.97 5.19 -12.94
N ILE A 40 -5.20 5.57 -14.19
CA ILE A 40 -5.16 4.66 -15.34
C ILE A 40 -3.75 4.08 -15.49
N LEU A 41 -2.72 4.93 -15.50
CA LEU A 41 -1.33 4.48 -15.59
C LEU A 41 -0.98 3.53 -14.44
N ASN A 42 -1.30 3.89 -13.21
CA ASN A 42 -1.05 3.05 -12.03
C ASN A 42 -1.77 1.70 -12.14
N LYS A 43 -2.99 1.67 -12.69
CA LYS A 43 -3.73 0.43 -12.93
C LYS A 43 -3.06 -0.46 -13.97
N ILE A 44 -2.58 0.12 -15.06
CA ILE A 44 -1.84 -0.61 -16.11
C ILE A 44 -0.55 -1.19 -15.51
N LEU A 45 0.21 -0.38 -14.76
CA LEU A 45 1.43 -0.83 -14.09
C LEU A 45 1.15 -1.96 -13.10
N ALA A 46 0.12 -1.81 -12.26
CA ALA A 46 -0.28 -2.83 -11.30
C ALA A 46 -0.65 -4.15 -11.98
N ASN A 47 -1.44 -4.12 -13.05
CA ASN A 47 -1.81 -5.31 -13.81
C ASN A 47 -0.60 -6.01 -14.41
N SER A 48 0.35 -5.25 -14.95
CA SER A 48 1.58 -5.80 -15.52
C SER A 48 2.50 -6.43 -14.46
N ILE A 49 2.60 -5.80 -13.30
CA ILE A 49 3.37 -6.33 -12.17
C ILE A 49 2.72 -7.61 -11.62
N GLN A 50 1.40 -7.66 -11.51
CA GLN A 50 0.66 -8.81 -11.00
C GLN A 50 0.97 -10.12 -11.75
N GLN A 51 1.27 -10.05 -13.02
CA GLN A 51 1.63 -11.23 -13.81
C GLN A 51 2.96 -11.86 -13.35
N ASN A 52 3.89 -11.04 -12.88
CA ASN A 52 5.22 -11.46 -12.43
C ASN A 52 5.29 -11.74 -10.93
N VAL A 53 4.47 -11.07 -10.13
CA VAL A 53 4.44 -11.19 -8.67
C VAL A 53 4.22 -12.63 -8.22
N LYS A 54 3.30 -13.35 -8.85
CA LYS A 54 2.98 -14.75 -8.53
C LYS A 54 4.17 -15.71 -8.68
N LYS A 55 5.12 -15.38 -9.57
CA LYS A 55 6.31 -16.23 -9.82
C LYS A 55 7.42 -15.96 -8.79
N THR A 56 7.40 -14.82 -8.15
CA THR A 56 8.50 -14.33 -7.32
C THR A 56 8.18 -14.38 -5.83
N ILE A 57 6.91 -14.20 -5.48
CA ILE A 57 6.48 -14.16 -4.08
C ILE A 57 6.18 -15.57 -3.59
N HIS A 58 6.60 -15.87 -2.35
CA HIS A 58 6.34 -17.14 -1.72
C HIS A 58 4.85 -17.44 -1.63
N HIS A 59 4.44 -18.68 -1.83
CA HIS A 59 3.04 -19.11 -1.87
C HIS A 59 2.27 -18.87 -0.55
N ASP A 60 2.95 -18.68 0.57
CA ASP A 60 2.32 -18.33 1.84
C ASP A 60 1.87 -16.88 1.93
N GLN A 61 2.38 -16.00 1.05
CA GLN A 61 1.93 -14.63 0.95
C GLN A 61 0.61 -14.58 0.15
N VAL A 62 -0.49 -14.31 0.84
CA VAL A 62 -1.83 -14.25 0.22
C VAL A 62 -2.39 -12.82 0.09
N GLY A 63 -1.89 -11.89 0.90
CA GLY A 63 -2.34 -10.49 0.89
C GLY A 63 -1.96 -9.78 -0.41
N PHE A 64 -2.92 -9.07 -1.01
CA PHE A 64 -2.75 -8.27 -2.24
C PHE A 64 -2.34 -9.05 -3.50
N ILE A 65 -2.41 -10.38 -3.48
CA ILE A 65 -2.15 -11.22 -4.65
C ILE A 65 -3.47 -11.64 -5.28
N LEU A 66 -3.60 -11.39 -6.58
CA LEU A 66 -4.80 -11.72 -7.33
C LEU A 66 -5.09 -13.23 -7.25
N VAL A 67 -6.36 -13.58 -6.97
CA VAL A 67 -6.85 -14.97 -6.81
C VAL A 67 -6.47 -15.62 -5.48
N MET A 68 -5.56 -15.04 -4.67
CA MET A 68 -5.28 -15.55 -3.33
C MET A 68 -6.26 -14.98 -2.31
N GLN A 69 -6.80 -15.84 -1.46
CA GLN A 69 -7.77 -15.45 -0.44
C GLN A 69 -7.14 -15.48 0.94
N GLY A 70 -7.31 -14.40 1.70
CA GLY A 70 -6.76 -14.29 3.06
C GLY A 70 -7.25 -15.37 4.02
N TRP A 71 -8.39 -15.99 3.74
CA TRP A 71 -8.94 -17.05 4.57
C TRP A 71 -8.01 -18.29 4.64
N TYR A 72 -7.18 -18.53 3.63
CA TYR A 72 -6.17 -19.61 3.69
C TYR A 72 -5.19 -19.43 4.84
N ASN A 73 -4.78 -18.19 5.14
CA ASN A 73 -3.90 -17.92 6.29
C ASN A 73 -4.63 -18.10 7.61
N ILE A 74 -5.90 -17.70 7.68
CA ILE A 74 -6.75 -17.93 8.87
C ILE A 74 -6.87 -19.43 9.12
N HIS A 75 -7.16 -20.22 8.10
CA HIS A 75 -7.29 -21.67 8.22
C HIS A 75 -5.98 -22.34 8.64
N LYS A 76 -4.84 -21.94 8.06
CA LYS A 76 -3.52 -22.39 8.52
C LYS A 76 -3.28 -22.10 9.99
N SER A 77 -3.59 -20.87 10.43
CA SER A 77 -3.41 -20.45 11.83
C SER A 77 -4.26 -21.29 12.78
N ILE A 78 -5.52 -21.54 12.44
CA ILE A 78 -6.43 -22.39 13.22
C ILE A 78 -5.88 -23.82 13.31
N ASN A 79 -5.41 -24.39 12.21
CA ASN A 79 -4.83 -25.74 12.20
C ASN A 79 -3.58 -25.83 13.06
N VAL A 80 -2.71 -24.83 13.04
CA VAL A 80 -1.51 -24.77 13.88
C VAL A 80 -1.88 -24.69 15.36
N ILE A 81 -2.85 -23.83 15.73
CA ILE A 81 -3.37 -23.72 17.10
C ILE A 81 -3.94 -25.05 17.59
N TYR A 82 -4.77 -25.70 16.74
CA TYR A 82 -5.34 -27.00 17.07
C TYR A 82 -4.25 -28.08 17.29
N HIS A 83 -3.23 -28.09 16.42
CA HIS A 83 -2.11 -29.05 16.53
C HIS A 83 -1.32 -28.84 17.82
N ILE A 84 -0.96 -27.59 18.15
CA ILE A 84 -0.23 -27.26 19.39
C ILE A 84 -1.05 -27.68 20.63
N ASN A 85 -2.36 -27.40 20.65
CA ASN A 85 -3.23 -27.78 21.75
C ASN A 85 -3.33 -29.29 21.90
N LYS A 86 -3.40 -30.04 20.80
CA LYS A 86 -3.46 -31.49 20.81
C LYS A 86 -2.16 -32.15 21.32
N MET A 87 -1.03 -31.57 20.93
CA MET A 87 0.30 -32.07 21.33
C MET A 87 0.67 -31.69 22.76
N LYS A 88 -0.14 -30.84 23.45
CA LYS A 88 0.18 -30.24 24.75
C LYS A 88 1.56 -29.55 24.76
N ASP A 89 1.95 -29.04 23.60
CA ASP A 89 3.22 -28.36 23.42
C ASP A 89 3.17 -26.99 24.10
N LYS A 90 4.30 -26.56 24.68
CA LYS A 90 4.43 -25.24 25.32
C LYS A 90 4.79 -24.13 24.32
N ASN A 91 4.70 -24.40 23.03
CA ASN A 91 5.00 -23.43 21.98
C ASN A 91 3.93 -22.34 21.92
N HIS A 92 4.35 -21.15 21.55
CA HIS A 92 3.48 -19.99 21.43
C HIS A 92 3.43 -19.52 19.98
N ILE A 93 2.28 -18.99 19.57
CA ILE A 93 2.10 -18.34 18.27
C ILE A 93 2.14 -16.84 18.50
N ILE A 94 2.98 -16.15 17.73
CA ILE A 94 3.05 -14.69 17.72
C ILE A 94 2.44 -14.21 16.41
N VAL A 95 1.37 -13.41 16.52
CA VAL A 95 0.76 -12.71 15.38
C VAL A 95 1.21 -11.26 15.42
N ILE A 96 1.86 -10.82 14.34
CA ILE A 96 2.38 -9.45 14.22
C ILE A 96 1.49 -8.69 13.22
N ASP A 97 0.88 -7.61 13.67
CA ASP A 97 0.20 -6.64 12.83
C ASP A 97 1.06 -5.38 12.67
N VAL A 98 1.27 -4.97 11.43
CA VAL A 98 2.12 -3.80 11.13
C VAL A 98 1.21 -2.59 10.90
N GLY A 99 1.17 -1.69 11.86
CA GLY A 99 0.42 -0.44 11.75
C GLY A 99 1.04 0.49 10.70
N LYS A 100 0.21 1.04 9.80
CA LYS A 100 0.62 2.01 8.77
C LYS A 100 1.74 1.51 7.85
N ALA A 101 1.73 0.21 7.50
CA ALA A 101 2.80 -0.41 6.72
C ALA A 101 3.14 0.34 5.43
N PHE A 102 2.13 0.82 4.68
CA PHE A 102 2.34 1.53 3.42
C PHE A 102 2.94 2.93 3.62
N ASP A 103 2.61 3.61 4.72
CA ASP A 103 3.14 4.95 5.01
C ASP A 103 4.59 4.91 5.51
N MET A 104 5.02 3.76 6.05
CA MET A 104 6.35 3.60 6.65
C MET A 104 7.41 3.06 5.68
N VAL A 105 7.01 2.58 4.51
CA VAL A 105 7.95 2.03 3.51
C VAL A 105 8.69 3.17 2.80
N GLN A 106 10.00 3.19 2.91
CA GLN A 106 10.84 4.20 2.25
C GLN A 106 10.90 4.01 0.73
N HIS A 107 10.77 5.08 -0.03
CA HIS A 107 10.82 5.06 -1.50
C HIS A 107 12.10 4.38 -2.08
N PRO A 108 13.32 4.65 -1.55
CA PRO A 108 14.52 3.96 -2.02
C PRO A 108 14.48 2.45 -1.84
N PHE A 109 13.84 1.99 -0.74
CA PHE A 109 13.67 0.56 -0.49
C PHE A 109 12.73 -0.08 -1.53
N ILE A 110 11.60 0.58 -1.85
CA ILE A 110 10.66 0.12 -2.89
C ILE A 110 11.40 -0.05 -4.22
N VAL A 111 12.11 0.99 -4.66
CA VAL A 111 12.85 0.98 -5.94
C VAL A 111 13.88 -0.14 -5.99
N LYS A 112 14.63 -0.34 -4.91
CA LYS A 112 15.64 -1.40 -4.79
C LYS A 112 15.00 -2.80 -4.83
N THR A 113 13.90 -2.98 -4.13
CA THR A 113 13.17 -4.26 -4.07
C THR A 113 12.58 -4.62 -5.42
N VAL A 114 11.89 -3.67 -6.07
CA VAL A 114 11.32 -3.86 -7.41
C VAL A 114 12.40 -4.23 -8.44
N GLY A 115 13.59 -3.64 -8.32
CA GLY A 115 14.73 -3.99 -9.16
C GLY A 115 15.25 -5.42 -8.93
N LYS A 116 15.21 -5.93 -7.69
CA LYS A 116 15.63 -7.30 -7.36
C LYS A 116 14.60 -8.35 -7.76
N VAL A 117 13.33 -8.01 -7.79
CA VAL A 117 12.22 -8.90 -8.18
C VAL A 117 12.23 -9.22 -9.68
N GLY A 118 13.12 -8.62 -10.47
CA GLY A 118 13.25 -8.90 -11.90
C GLY A 118 12.20 -8.19 -12.76
N ILE A 119 11.63 -7.11 -12.27
CA ILE A 119 10.69 -6.28 -13.03
C ILE A 119 11.47 -5.51 -14.13
N VAL A 120 10.87 -5.40 -15.30
CA VAL A 120 11.46 -4.75 -16.47
C VAL A 120 11.92 -3.33 -16.14
N ARG A 121 13.13 -2.97 -16.57
CA ARG A 121 13.78 -1.68 -16.24
C ARG A 121 12.92 -0.45 -16.58
N ALA A 122 12.12 -0.53 -17.65
CA ALA A 122 11.19 0.54 -18.00
C ALA A 122 10.19 0.86 -16.88
N PHE A 123 9.64 -0.15 -16.21
CA PHE A 123 8.74 0.03 -15.07
C PHE A 123 9.44 0.66 -13.88
N ILE A 124 10.68 0.25 -13.61
CA ILE A 124 11.47 0.83 -12.51
C ILE A 124 11.70 2.32 -12.75
N ASN A 125 11.96 2.72 -14.01
CA ASN A 125 12.13 4.12 -14.36
C ASN A 125 10.84 4.94 -14.19
N ILE A 126 9.67 4.37 -14.50
CA ILE A 126 8.37 5.02 -14.26
C ILE A 126 8.13 5.18 -12.76
N ILE A 127 8.35 4.13 -11.97
CA ILE A 127 8.23 4.18 -10.51
C ILE A 127 9.17 5.26 -9.91
N LYS A 128 10.41 5.32 -10.38
CA LYS A 128 11.35 6.37 -9.96
C LYS A 128 10.86 7.77 -10.32
N ALA A 129 10.26 7.94 -11.51
CA ALA A 129 9.72 9.22 -11.94
C ALA A 129 8.55 9.67 -11.05
N ILE A 130 7.65 8.74 -10.70
CA ILE A 130 6.52 8.99 -9.78
C ILE A 130 7.02 9.46 -8.41
N TYR A 131 8.07 8.83 -7.87
CA TYR A 131 8.61 9.20 -6.55
C TYR A 131 9.59 10.38 -6.55
N LYS A 132 9.94 10.92 -7.72
CA LYS A 132 10.95 11.98 -7.81
C LYS A 132 10.46 13.33 -7.25
N ARG A 133 9.19 13.69 -7.51
CA ARG A 133 8.57 14.95 -7.05
C ARG A 133 7.07 14.75 -6.82
N PRO A 134 6.67 13.94 -5.85
CA PRO A 134 5.26 13.83 -5.50
C PRO A 134 4.83 15.13 -4.82
N THR A 135 3.75 15.71 -5.29
CA THR A 135 3.12 16.89 -4.67
C THR A 135 1.74 16.51 -4.18
N ALA A 136 1.36 17.01 -3.02
CA ALA A 136 0.04 16.77 -2.45
C ALA A 136 -0.50 18.03 -1.81
N ASN A 137 -1.74 18.37 -2.16
CA ASN A 137 -2.49 19.45 -1.55
C ASN A 137 -3.43 18.88 -0.49
N ILE A 138 -3.49 19.49 0.68
CA ILE A 138 -4.46 19.10 1.70
C ILE A 138 -5.71 19.91 1.51
N LEU A 139 -6.83 19.23 1.31
CA LEU A 139 -8.15 19.85 1.20
C LEU A 139 -8.85 19.77 2.56
N LEU A 140 -9.11 20.92 3.16
CA LEU A 140 -9.84 21.04 4.41
C LEU A 140 -11.03 22.00 4.23
N ASN A 141 -12.25 21.54 4.49
CA ASN A 141 -13.47 22.34 4.36
C ASN A 141 -13.63 23.04 3.00
N GLY A 142 -13.20 22.39 1.91
CA GLY A 142 -13.27 22.96 0.56
C GLY A 142 -12.16 23.95 0.21
N GLN A 143 -11.24 24.23 1.12
CA GLN A 143 -10.08 25.10 0.88
C GLN A 143 -8.80 24.24 0.74
N ILE A 144 -8.00 24.58 -0.24
CA ILE A 144 -6.68 23.97 -0.43
C ILE A 144 -5.71 24.67 0.52
N LEU A 145 -5.08 23.87 1.39
CA LEU A 145 -4.00 24.34 2.23
C LEU A 145 -2.68 24.09 1.47
N GLU A 146 -2.03 25.17 1.06
CA GLU A 146 -0.67 25.10 0.54
C GLU A 146 0.25 24.70 1.68
N LEU A 147 0.98 23.60 1.52
CA LEU A 147 2.07 23.25 2.44
C LEU A 147 3.20 24.24 2.19
N SER A 148 3.42 25.18 3.09
CA SER A 148 4.67 25.94 3.13
C SER A 148 5.83 24.97 3.33
N HIS A 149 6.77 24.98 2.40
CA HIS A 149 8.02 24.22 2.46
C HIS A 149 8.88 24.63 3.67
#